data_71ae6c206cd790ff48614d90b7d56104
#
_entry.id   71ae6c206cd790ff48614d90b7d56104
#
_cell.length_a   1.000
_cell.length_b   1.000
_cell.length_c   1.000
_cell.angle_alpha   90.00
_cell.angle_beta   90.00
_cell.angle_gamma   90.00
#
_symmetry.space_group_name_H-M   'P 1'
#
loop_
_entity.id
_entity.type
_entity.pdbx_description
1 polymer ?
#
loop_
_entity_poly.entity_id
_entity_poly.type
_entity_poly.pdbx_seq_one_letter_code
_entity_poly.pdbx_strand_id
1 'polypeptide(L)'
;GIQQRRAISIVPEALQRFMERYPDVDVIFRDGNLEDLTGMYRDGTVDFMISIFRDELPDAVYREIAKEQVLLALPDTHPAIQYAYPVEGDDFLHLDMQYLNRETFIVPTQSQSMRRTANHIFEQARIRPGRLIEIGHFDIIMSMVNQGLGVGFNRLGYIKDMQKFDHVRYFLIGKDTYESSLVLVYRKGHVISECEQYLMDILEDTIRQRYQMDAQ
;
A
#
# COMPACT_ATOMS: atom_id res chain seq x y z
N GLY A 1 13.57 0.36 -7.99
CA GLY A 1 13.16 0.64 -6.60
C GLY A 1 11.72 0.23 -6.32
N ILE A 2 11.44 -0.36 -5.16
CA ILE A 2 10.07 -0.77 -4.81
C ILE A 2 9.90 -0.71 -3.28
N GLN A 3 8.68 -0.37 -2.81
CA GLN A 3 8.38 -0.40 -1.38
C GLN A 3 8.52 -1.82 -0.81
N GLN A 4 9.23 -1.97 0.30
CA GLN A 4 9.61 -3.25 0.90
C GLN A 4 8.45 -4.24 1.01
N ARG A 5 7.29 -3.80 1.50
CA ARG A 5 6.13 -4.68 1.67
C ARG A 5 5.60 -5.24 0.35
N ARG A 6 5.68 -4.45 -0.74
CA ARG A 6 5.29 -4.90 -2.08
C ARG A 6 6.33 -5.82 -2.70
N ALA A 7 7.61 -5.57 -2.43
CA ALA A 7 8.70 -6.37 -2.98
C ALA A 7 8.52 -7.86 -2.67
N ILE A 8 8.08 -8.20 -1.46
CA ILE A 8 7.94 -9.58 -0.99
C ILE A 8 7.07 -10.43 -1.93
N SER A 9 5.99 -9.87 -2.43
CA SER A 9 5.02 -10.61 -3.25
C SER A 9 5.21 -10.44 -4.75
N ILE A 10 5.76 -9.32 -5.18
CA ILE A 10 5.83 -8.95 -6.60
C ILE A 10 7.16 -9.35 -7.22
N VAL A 11 8.28 -9.05 -6.51
CA VAL A 11 9.62 -9.21 -7.07
C VAL A 11 9.97 -10.65 -7.43
N PRO A 12 9.71 -11.67 -6.60
CA PRO A 12 10.08 -13.04 -6.93
C PRO A 12 9.44 -13.54 -8.23
N GLU A 13 8.14 -13.30 -8.41
CA GLU A 13 7.41 -13.70 -9.60
C GLU A 13 7.87 -12.93 -10.84
N ALA A 14 8.00 -11.61 -10.73
CA ALA A 14 8.45 -10.77 -11.83
C ALA A 14 9.88 -11.11 -12.26
N LEU A 15 10.77 -11.36 -11.31
CA LEU A 15 12.16 -11.70 -11.59
C LEU A 15 12.28 -13.08 -12.25
N GLN A 16 11.51 -14.08 -11.81
CA GLN A 16 11.49 -15.38 -12.45
C GLN A 16 11.15 -15.25 -13.93
N ARG A 17 10.07 -14.56 -14.28
CA ARG A 17 9.64 -14.32 -15.67
C ARG A 17 10.69 -13.53 -16.46
N PHE A 18 11.33 -12.56 -15.83
CA PHE A 18 12.36 -11.73 -16.47
C PHE A 18 13.60 -12.56 -16.84
N MET A 19 14.11 -13.36 -15.91
CA MET A 19 15.32 -14.18 -16.11
C MET A 19 15.13 -15.27 -17.19
N GLU A 20 13.93 -15.71 -17.46
CA GLU A 20 13.65 -16.65 -18.56
C GLU A 20 13.98 -16.03 -19.94
N ARG A 21 13.80 -14.71 -20.09
CA ARG A 21 14.05 -13.99 -21.35
C ARG A 21 15.42 -13.31 -21.40
N TYR A 22 15.88 -12.83 -20.26
CA TYR A 22 17.13 -12.06 -20.13
C TYR A 22 18.05 -12.65 -19.05
N PRO A 23 18.56 -13.88 -19.24
CA PRO A 23 19.36 -14.57 -18.20
C PRO A 23 20.69 -13.90 -17.90
N ASP A 24 21.23 -13.11 -18.84
CA ASP A 24 22.53 -12.45 -18.73
C ASP A 24 22.42 -11.00 -18.21
N VAL A 25 21.23 -10.54 -17.82
CA VAL A 25 21.02 -9.18 -17.32
C VAL A 25 20.95 -9.19 -15.81
N ASP A 26 21.85 -8.47 -15.17
CA ASP A 26 21.85 -8.27 -13.72
C ASP A 26 20.71 -7.31 -13.31
N VAL A 27 19.85 -7.75 -12.42
CA VAL A 27 18.78 -6.94 -11.85
C VAL A 27 19.03 -6.69 -10.38
N ILE A 28 19.09 -5.42 -10.00
CA ILE A 28 19.31 -5.01 -8.61
C ILE A 28 18.01 -4.37 -8.08
N PHE A 29 17.30 -5.07 -7.22
CA PHE A 29 16.17 -4.49 -6.50
C PHE A 29 16.65 -3.70 -5.27
N ARG A 30 16.11 -2.48 -5.14
CA ARG A 30 16.26 -1.64 -3.96
C ARG A 30 14.90 -1.48 -3.31
N ASP A 31 14.81 -1.82 -2.05
CA ASP A 31 13.61 -1.64 -1.26
C ASP A 31 13.80 -0.53 -0.21
N GLY A 32 12.68 0.05 0.20
CA GLY A 32 12.69 1.12 1.18
C GLY A 32 11.28 1.70 1.39
N ASN A 33 11.20 2.68 2.27
CA ASN A 33 10.00 3.51 2.38
C ASN A 33 9.95 4.55 1.24
N LEU A 34 8.90 5.35 1.20
CA LEU A 34 8.72 6.35 0.12
C LEU A 34 9.84 7.39 0.09
N GLU A 35 10.36 7.78 1.23
CA GLU A 35 11.44 8.78 1.35
C GLU A 35 12.76 8.21 0.83
N ASP A 36 13.09 6.97 1.21
CA ASP A 36 14.27 6.25 0.73
C ASP A 36 14.22 6.11 -0.80
N LEU A 37 13.11 5.65 -1.36
CA LEU A 37 12.94 5.48 -2.80
C LEU A 37 13.04 6.82 -3.56
N THR A 38 12.49 7.88 -2.98
CA THR A 38 12.60 9.22 -3.55
C THR A 38 14.05 9.71 -3.55
N GLY A 39 14.81 9.42 -2.50
CA GLY A 39 16.26 9.68 -2.43
C GLY A 39 16.99 8.93 -3.53
N MET A 40 16.80 7.62 -3.64
CA MET A 40 17.42 6.77 -4.66
C MET A 40 17.11 7.23 -6.09
N TYR A 41 15.86 7.69 -6.32
CA TYR A 41 15.47 8.28 -7.60
C TYR A 41 16.27 9.57 -7.88
N ARG A 42 16.35 10.48 -6.90
CA ARG A 42 17.08 11.75 -7.07
C ARG A 42 18.57 11.54 -7.34
N ASP A 43 19.17 10.59 -6.64
CA ASP A 43 20.60 10.30 -6.76
C ASP A 43 20.94 9.43 -7.98
N GLY A 44 19.93 8.94 -8.72
CA GLY A 44 20.14 8.06 -9.87
C GLY A 44 20.58 6.65 -9.51
N THR A 45 20.35 6.23 -8.27
CA THR A 45 20.69 4.88 -7.80
C THR A 45 19.72 3.83 -8.37
N VAL A 46 18.53 4.25 -8.79
CA VAL A 46 17.53 3.41 -9.45
C VAL A 46 17.15 3.99 -10.81
N ASP A 47 16.97 3.13 -11.82
CA ASP A 47 16.53 3.50 -13.16
C ASP A 47 15.05 3.86 -13.16
N PHE A 48 14.25 3.09 -12.42
CA PHE A 48 12.84 3.34 -12.17
C PHE A 48 12.41 2.84 -10.78
N MET A 49 11.27 3.31 -10.30
CA MET A 49 10.69 2.83 -9.04
C MET A 49 9.18 2.63 -9.15
N ILE A 50 8.66 1.73 -8.31
CA ILE A 50 7.22 1.54 -8.09
C ILE A 50 6.89 2.06 -6.69
N SER A 51 5.99 3.02 -6.61
CA SER A 51 5.64 3.68 -5.37
C SER A 51 4.21 4.21 -5.39
N ILE A 52 3.72 4.64 -4.23
CA ILE A 52 2.47 5.40 -4.16
C ILE A 52 2.74 6.83 -4.68
N PHE A 53 1.89 7.28 -5.62
CA PHE A 53 1.92 8.68 -6.07
C PHE A 53 1.68 9.60 -4.88
N ARG A 54 2.48 10.65 -4.81
CA ARG A 54 2.39 11.65 -3.75
C ARG A 54 2.49 13.05 -4.32
N ASP A 55 3.73 13.47 -4.53
CA ASP A 55 4.06 14.79 -5.04
C ASP A 55 4.85 14.61 -6.35
N GLU A 56 4.71 15.53 -7.25
CA GLU A 56 5.50 15.52 -8.48
C GLU A 56 6.99 15.69 -8.15
N LEU A 57 7.78 14.75 -8.62
CA LEU A 57 9.23 14.84 -8.60
C LEU A 57 9.71 15.59 -9.83
N PRO A 58 10.75 16.42 -9.71
CA PRO A 58 11.34 17.09 -10.86
C PRO A 58 11.75 16.06 -11.94
N ASP A 59 11.43 16.38 -13.18
CA ASP A 59 11.81 15.57 -14.35
C ASP A 59 11.39 14.09 -14.27
N ALA A 60 10.26 13.80 -13.64
CA ALA A 60 9.70 12.46 -13.56
C ALA A 60 8.58 12.25 -14.57
N VAL A 61 8.52 11.02 -15.10
CA VAL A 61 7.37 10.47 -15.81
C VAL A 61 6.66 9.51 -14.87
N TYR A 62 5.35 9.63 -14.80
CA TYR A 62 4.49 8.77 -13.99
C TYR A 62 3.60 7.94 -14.89
N ARG A 63 3.58 6.63 -14.65
CA ARG A 63 2.66 5.69 -15.28
C ARG A 63 1.82 5.03 -14.20
N GLU A 64 0.53 5.33 -14.16
CA GLU A 64 -0.38 4.72 -13.18
C GLU A 64 -0.56 3.23 -13.49
N ILE A 65 -0.30 2.39 -12.48
CA ILE A 65 -0.45 0.94 -12.58
C ILE A 65 -1.83 0.51 -12.09
N ALA A 66 -2.20 0.98 -10.90
CA ALA A 66 -3.45 0.62 -10.25
C ALA A 66 -3.85 1.69 -9.22
N LYS A 67 -5.14 1.72 -8.88
CA LYS A 67 -5.64 2.39 -7.68
C LYS A 67 -5.78 1.39 -6.55
N GLU A 68 -5.46 1.80 -5.36
CA GLU A 68 -5.43 0.96 -4.18
C GLU A 68 -6.24 1.58 -3.06
N GLN A 69 -7.24 0.86 -2.61
CA GLN A 69 -8.09 1.28 -1.50
C GLN A 69 -7.37 1.15 -0.16
N VAL A 70 -7.67 2.10 0.73
CA VAL A 70 -7.25 2.07 2.13
C VAL A 70 -8.41 1.57 2.96
N LEU A 71 -8.14 0.59 3.79
CA LEU A 71 -9.11 -0.08 4.63
C LEU A 71 -8.83 0.17 6.11
N LEU A 72 -9.89 0.24 6.91
CA LEU A 72 -9.80 0.10 8.36
C LEU A 72 -9.57 -1.37 8.71
N ALA A 73 -8.74 -1.61 9.71
CA ALA A 73 -8.49 -2.92 10.31
C ALA A 73 -8.91 -2.88 11.78
N LEU A 74 -9.88 -3.69 12.16
CA LEU A 74 -10.42 -3.79 13.52
C LEU A 74 -10.32 -5.22 14.05
N PRO A 75 -10.13 -5.41 15.36
CA PRO A 75 -10.39 -6.71 15.97
C PRO A 75 -11.82 -7.16 15.70
N ASP A 76 -12.06 -8.44 15.46
CA ASP A 76 -13.39 -9.01 15.17
C ASP A 76 -14.41 -8.82 16.32
N THR A 77 -13.92 -8.57 17.52
CA THR A 77 -14.72 -8.28 18.72
C THR A 77 -14.98 -6.79 18.95
N HIS A 78 -14.49 -5.91 18.06
CA HIS A 78 -14.58 -4.47 18.29
C HIS A 78 -16.05 -3.99 18.23
N PRO A 79 -16.53 -3.21 19.23
CA PRO A 79 -17.94 -2.83 19.32
C PRO A 79 -18.42 -1.97 18.13
N ALA A 80 -17.55 -1.23 17.47
CA ALA A 80 -17.92 -0.42 16.32
C ALA A 80 -18.40 -1.25 15.11
N ILE A 81 -18.08 -2.54 15.04
CA ILE A 81 -18.45 -3.42 13.92
C ILE A 81 -19.98 -3.50 13.74
N GLN A 82 -20.75 -3.36 14.81
CA GLN A 82 -22.22 -3.35 14.74
C GLN A 82 -22.79 -2.20 13.90
N TYR A 83 -21.99 -1.16 13.64
CA TYR A 83 -22.40 0.00 12.83
C TYR A 83 -21.89 -0.09 11.38
N ALA A 84 -21.26 -1.19 11.00
CA ALA A 84 -20.84 -1.42 9.63
C ALA A 84 -22.05 -1.67 8.73
N TYR A 85 -22.00 -1.14 7.50
CA TYR A 85 -23.12 -1.20 6.55
C TYR A 85 -22.62 -1.58 5.15
N PRO A 86 -23.42 -2.30 4.36
CA PRO A 86 -23.08 -2.60 2.97
C PRO A 86 -23.31 -1.38 2.07
N VAL A 87 -22.48 -1.28 1.02
CA VAL A 87 -22.71 -0.39 -0.13
C VAL A 87 -22.74 -1.26 -1.38
N GLU A 88 -23.69 -1.01 -2.26
CA GLU A 88 -23.86 -1.78 -3.50
C GLU A 88 -22.62 -1.61 -4.40
N GLY A 89 -22.05 -2.72 -4.85
CA GLY A 89 -20.86 -2.74 -5.70
C GLY A 89 -19.53 -2.83 -4.95
N ASP A 90 -19.51 -2.78 -3.62
CA ASP A 90 -18.32 -2.91 -2.81
C ASP A 90 -18.21 -4.28 -2.14
N ASP A 91 -17.00 -4.86 -2.17
CA ASP A 91 -16.74 -6.18 -1.58
C ASP A 91 -16.61 -6.14 -0.05
N PHE A 92 -16.34 -4.98 0.52
CA PHE A 92 -16.20 -4.78 1.96
C PHE A 92 -17.36 -3.97 2.52
N LEU A 93 -17.74 -4.25 3.76
CA LEU A 93 -18.62 -3.38 4.51
C LEU A 93 -17.92 -2.04 4.77
N HIS A 94 -18.70 -0.98 4.86
CA HIS A 94 -18.24 0.36 5.21
C HIS A 94 -18.40 0.61 6.71
N LEU A 95 -17.50 1.42 7.26
CA LEU A 95 -17.57 1.85 8.66
C LEU A 95 -17.15 3.32 8.77
N ASP A 96 -18.01 4.14 9.36
CA ASP A 96 -17.72 5.55 9.56
C ASP A 96 -16.70 5.76 10.68
N MET A 97 -15.73 6.63 10.43
CA MET A 97 -14.66 6.97 11.38
C MET A 97 -15.16 7.56 12.70
N GLN A 98 -16.35 8.17 12.74
CA GLN A 98 -16.93 8.73 13.97
C GLN A 98 -17.08 7.71 15.10
N TYR A 99 -17.33 6.43 14.75
CA TYR A 99 -17.44 5.34 15.72
C TYR A 99 -16.09 4.91 16.31
N LEU A 100 -15.00 5.44 15.77
CA LEU A 100 -13.63 5.19 16.24
C LEU A 100 -13.00 6.42 16.90
N ASN A 101 -13.81 7.44 17.23
CA ASN A 101 -13.30 8.61 17.92
C ASN A 101 -12.80 8.23 19.33
N ARG A 102 -11.59 8.68 19.68
CA ARG A 102 -10.89 8.36 20.93
C ARG A 102 -10.41 6.90 21.08
N GLU A 103 -10.50 6.11 20.03
CA GLU A 103 -9.89 4.76 20.03
C GLU A 103 -8.35 4.83 20.03
N THR A 104 -7.74 3.72 20.39
CA THR A 104 -6.30 3.52 20.23
C THR A 104 -6.03 3.14 18.77
N PHE A 105 -5.27 3.97 18.06
CA PHE A 105 -4.81 3.67 16.71
C PHE A 105 -3.36 3.20 16.70
N ILE A 106 -3.11 2.09 16.00
CA ILE A 106 -1.78 1.56 15.74
C ILE A 106 -1.44 1.97 14.31
N VAL A 107 -0.43 2.82 14.17
CA VAL A 107 -0.12 3.48 12.90
C VAL A 107 1.36 3.33 12.55
N PRO A 108 1.71 3.41 11.26
CA PRO A 108 3.11 3.44 10.85
C PRO A 108 3.84 4.69 11.35
N THR A 109 5.18 4.65 11.31
CA THR A 109 6.04 5.80 11.59
C THR A 109 5.87 6.93 10.56
N GLN A 110 6.27 8.14 10.91
CA GLN A 110 6.07 9.38 10.12
C GLN A 110 6.65 9.31 8.70
N SER A 111 7.72 8.55 8.47
CA SER A 111 8.38 8.40 7.17
C SER A 111 7.58 7.56 6.17
N GLN A 112 6.57 6.84 6.63
CA GLN A 112 5.78 5.94 5.78
C GLN A 112 4.55 6.63 5.17
N SER A 113 4.25 6.29 3.91
CA SER A 113 3.12 6.87 3.17
C SER A 113 1.77 6.66 3.86
N MET A 114 1.55 5.48 4.45
CA MET A 114 0.30 5.16 5.15
C MET A 114 0.09 6.03 6.40
N ARG A 115 1.16 6.47 7.10
CA ARG A 115 0.99 7.39 8.22
C ARG A 115 0.38 8.73 7.79
N ARG A 116 0.79 9.25 6.66
CA ARG A 116 0.24 10.49 6.11
C ARG A 116 -1.21 10.29 5.68
N THR A 117 -1.50 9.15 5.05
CA THR A 117 -2.88 8.79 4.72
C THR A 117 -3.75 8.72 5.99
N ALA A 118 -3.26 8.07 7.05
CA ALA A 118 -3.97 8.00 8.33
C ALA A 118 -4.23 9.39 8.93
N ASN A 119 -3.22 10.28 8.95
CA ASN A 119 -3.38 11.64 9.43
C ASN A 119 -4.43 12.41 8.61
N HIS A 120 -4.39 12.29 7.27
CA HIS A 120 -5.39 12.90 6.40
C HIS A 120 -6.80 12.39 6.69
N ILE A 121 -6.96 11.06 6.89
CA ILE A 121 -8.25 10.45 7.26
C ILE A 121 -8.74 11.02 8.60
N PHE A 122 -7.88 11.15 9.62
CA PHE A 122 -8.25 11.73 10.91
C PHE A 122 -8.73 13.18 10.77
N GLU A 123 -8.05 13.98 9.96
CA GLU A 123 -8.42 15.38 9.69
C GLU A 123 -9.77 15.48 8.96
N GLN A 124 -9.95 14.73 7.87
CA GLN A 124 -11.18 14.74 7.09
C GLN A 124 -12.38 14.26 7.90
N ALA A 125 -12.22 13.18 8.64
CA ALA A 125 -13.26 12.63 9.50
C ALA A 125 -13.45 13.43 10.81
N ARG A 126 -12.59 14.42 11.09
CA ARG A 126 -12.60 15.26 12.31
C ARG A 126 -12.59 14.43 13.59
N ILE A 127 -11.90 13.29 13.57
CA ILE A 127 -11.73 12.47 14.76
C ILE A 127 -10.40 12.76 15.45
N ARG A 128 -10.34 12.45 16.75
CA ARG A 128 -9.12 12.54 17.55
C ARG A 128 -8.85 11.17 18.16
N PRO A 129 -7.77 10.51 17.76
CA PRO A 129 -7.32 9.30 18.43
C PRO A 129 -7.12 9.54 19.94
N GLY A 130 -7.56 8.61 20.78
CA GLY A 130 -7.31 8.64 22.20
C GLY A 130 -5.84 8.32 22.52
N ARG A 131 -5.26 7.40 21.75
CA ARG A 131 -3.84 7.03 21.78
C ARG A 131 -3.36 6.73 20.39
N LEU A 132 -2.11 7.10 20.09
CA LEU A 132 -1.38 6.65 18.91
C LEU A 132 -0.21 5.75 19.33
N ILE A 133 -0.15 4.54 18.78
CA ILE A 133 0.99 3.62 18.91
C ILE A 133 1.69 3.58 17.56
N GLU A 134 2.96 4.00 17.51
CA GLU A 134 3.74 4.04 16.29
C GLU A 134 4.62 2.80 16.14
N ILE A 135 4.48 2.11 15.00
CA ILE A 135 5.20 0.87 14.70
C ILE A 135 5.77 0.94 13.28
N GLY A 136 7.04 0.56 13.11
CA GLY A 136 7.74 0.62 11.83
C GLY A 136 7.32 -0.44 10.80
N HIS A 137 6.70 -1.54 11.24
CA HIS A 137 6.39 -2.69 10.38
C HIS A 137 4.90 -3.02 10.36
N PHE A 138 4.35 -3.14 9.15
CA PHE A 138 2.92 -3.42 8.94
C PHE A 138 2.46 -4.75 9.54
N ASP A 139 3.26 -5.80 9.43
CA ASP A 139 2.89 -7.12 9.97
C ASP A 139 2.76 -7.06 11.51
N ILE A 140 3.58 -6.24 12.18
CA ILE A 140 3.46 -6.01 13.63
C ILE A 140 2.18 -5.22 13.94
N ILE A 141 1.86 -4.19 13.15
CA ILE A 141 0.61 -3.43 13.31
C ILE A 141 -0.60 -4.38 13.24
N MET A 142 -0.66 -5.21 12.20
CA MET A 142 -1.78 -6.14 12.04
C MET A 142 -1.82 -7.22 13.11
N SER A 143 -0.66 -7.71 13.58
CA SER A 143 -0.58 -8.63 14.71
C SER A 143 -1.13 -8.00 16.00
N MET A 144 -0.83 -6.72 16.25
CA MET A 144 -1.36 -5.99 17.41
C MET A 144 -2.87 -5.76 17.31
N VAL A 145 -3.39 -5.43 16.11
CA VAL A 145 -4.84 -5.36 15.86
C VAL A 145 -5.49 -6.72 16.12
N ASN A 146 -4.89 -7.81 15.63
CA ASN A 146 -5.36 -9.19 15.86
C ASN A 146 -5.42 -9.57 17.36
N GLN A 147 -4.56 -8.98 18.18
CA GLN A 147 -4.56 -9.16 19.64
C GLN A 147 -5.51 -8.19 20.39
N GLY A 148 -6.28 -7.37 19.67
CA GLY A 148 -7.21 -6.43 20.28
C GLY A 148 -6.57 -5.20 20.93
N LEU A 149 -5.32 -4.87 20.60
CA LEU A 149 -4.59 -3.75 21.23
C LEU A 149 -4.99 -2.37 20.67
N GLY A 150 -5.79 -2.34 19.61
CA GLY A 150 -6.28 -1.14 18.98
C GLY A 150 -6.76 -1.40 17.55
N VAL A 151 -7.02 -0.33 16.82
CA VAL A 151 -7.44 -0.34 15.42
C VAL A 151 -6.34 0.23 14.53
N GLY A 152 -6.37 -0.09 13.25
CA GLY A 152 -5.34 0.36 12.31
C GLY A 152 -5.87 0.57 10.91
N PHE A 153 -4.96 0.84 10.00
CA PHE A 153 -5.24 0.93 8.57
C PHE A 153 -4.39 -0.08 7.81
N ASN A 154 -4.93 -0.56 6.70
CA ASN A 154 -4.20 -1.40 5.77
C ASN A 154 -4.50 -0.97 4.32
N ARG A 155 -3.78 -1.52 3.37
CA ARG A 155 -4.05 -1.37 1.93
C ARG A 155 -4.58 -2.66 1.37
N LEU A 156 -5.53 -2.57 0.45
CA LEU A 156 -6.12 -3.75 -0.17
C LEU A 156 -5.05 -4.69 -0.76
N GLY A 157 -4.08 -4.13 -1.49
CA GLY A 157 -2.98 -4.92 -2.06
C GLY A 157 -2.05 -5.58 -1.02
N TYR A 158 -2.02 -5.10 0.22
CA TYR A 158 -1.21 -5.74 1.27
C TYR A 158 -1.96 -6.89 1.94
N ILE A 159 -3.28 -6.82 2.05
CA ILE A 159 -4.08 -7.84 2.73
C ILE A 159 -3.93 -9.21 2.07
N LYS A 160 -3.87 -9.24 0.73
CA LYS A 160 -3.74 -10.47 -0.05
C LYS A 160 -2.43 -11.21 0.21
N ASP A 161 -1.37 -10.47 0.48
CA ASP A 161 0.00 -10.97 0.61
C ASP A 161 0.46 -11.12 2.06
N MET A 162 -0.37 -10.72 3.01
CA MET A 162 -0.07 -10.84 4.43
C MET A 162 -0.49 -12.22 4.96
N GLN A 163 0.18 -12.65 6.04
CA GLN A 163 -0.32 -13.73 6.86
C GLN A 163 -1.80 -13.45 7.22
N LYS A 164 -2.65 -14.45 7.08
CA LYS A 164 -4.04 -14.32 7.53
C LYS A 164 -4.08 -14.10 9.04
N PHE A 165 -4.84 -13.10 9.43
CA PHE A 165 -5.13 -12.79 10.82
C PHE A 165 -6.58 -13.14 11.09
N ASP A 166 -6.83 -14.19 11.88
CA ASP A 166 -8.15 -14.77 12.08
C ASP A 166 -9.11 -13.82 12.81
N HIS A 167 -8.57 -12.90 13.61
CA HIS A 167 -9.31 -11.94 14.43
C HIS A 167 -9.23 -10.50 13.92
N VAL A 168 -8.91 -10.29 12.64
CA VAL A 168 -8.94 -8.97 12.01
C VAL A 168 -10.04 -8.90 10.97
N ARG A 169 -10.87 -7.88 11.04
CA ARG A 169 -11.86 -7.54 10.02
C ARG A 169 -11.50 -6.23 9.35
N TYR A 170 -11.76 -6.17 8.05
CA TYR A 170 -11.45 -5.01 7.22
C TYR A 170 -12.74 -4.33 6.76
N PHE A 171 -12.71 -2.99 6.70
CA PHE A 171 -13.85 -2.15 6.31
C PHE A 171 -13.37 -1.00 5.41
N LEU A 172 -14.20 -0.62 4.45
CA LEU A 172 -14.04 0.66 3.75
C LEU A 172 -14.40 1.83 4.68
N ILE A 173 -13.79 2.98 4.43
CA ILE A 173 -13.86 4.13 5.34
C ILE A 173 -14.99 5.07 4.91
N GLY A 174 -16.07 5.07 5.65
CA GLY A 174 -17.20 5.97 5.39
C GLY A 174 -17.81 5.75 4.00
N LYS A 175 -18.40 6.80 3.44
CA LYS A 175 -18.95 6.79 2.07
C LYS A 175 -17.91 7.18 1.02
N ASP A 176 -16.88 7.90 1.44
CA ASP A 176 -15.81 8.35 0.56
C ASP A 176 -14.70 7.31 0.57
N THR A 177 -14.38 6.77 -0.60
CA THR A 177 -13.28 5.82 -0.72
C THR A 177 -11.95 6.56 -0.64
N TYR A 178 -11.07 6.12 0.26
CA TYR A 178 -9.70 6.61 0.32
C TYR A 178 -8.82 5.73 -0.55
N GLU A 179 -8.40 6.30 -1.67
CA GLU A 179 -7.58 5.60 -2.65
C GLU A 179 -6.18 6.23 -2.75
N SER A 180 -5.23 5.44 -3.18
CA SER A 180 -3.89 5.89 -3.55
C SER A 180 -3.54 5.33 -4.91
N SER A 181 -2.98 6.15 -5.81
CA SER A 181 -2.45 5.66 -7.08
C SER A 181 -1.09 5.01 -6.86
N LEU A 182 -0.97 3.76 -7.28
CA LEU A 182 0.29 3.07 -7.41
C LEU A 182 0.87 3.38 -8.79
N VAL A 183 2.07 3.91 -8.81
CA VAL A 183 2.71 4.43 -10.03
C VAL A 183 4.08 3.83 -10.24
N LEU A 184 4.43 3.62 -11.51
CA LEU A 184 5.79 3.44 -11.96
C LEU A 184 6.36 4.82 -12.31
N VAL A 185 7.56 5.11 -11.81
CA VAL A 185 8.21 6.42 -11.94
C VAL A 185 9.61 6.24 -12.50
N TYR A 186 9.93 6.99 -13.55
CA TYR A 186 11.27 7.04 -14.15
C TYR A 186 11.61 8.45 -14.65
N ARG A 187 12.86 8.72 -14.98
CA ARG A 187 13.31 10.05 -15.39
C ARG A 187 12.81 10.41 -16.79
N LYS A 188 12.37 11.65 -16.94
CA LYS A 188 12.06 12.21 -18.26
C LYS A 188 13.33 12.25 -19.11
N GLY A 189 13.23 11.73 -20.33
CA GLY A 189 14.38 11.62 -21.25
C GLY A 189 15.28 10.41 -20.99
N HIS A 190 14.99 9.56 -20.01
CA HIS A 190 15.63 8.26 -19.89
C HIS A 190 15.30 7.40 -21.11
N VAL A 191 16.35 6.87 -21.76
CA VAL A 191 16.18 5.95 -22.88
C VAL A 191 15.96 4.55 -22.32
N ILE A 192 14.70 4.15 -22.28
CA ILE A 192 14.30 2.83 -21.77
C ILE A 192 14.79 1.77 -22.76
N SER A 193 15.63 0.84 -22.29
CA SER A 193 16.05 -0.31 -23.08
C SER A 193 14.94 -1.35 -23.21
N GLU A 194 15.07 -2.28 -24.16
CA GLU A 194 14.08 -3.35 -24.35
C GLU A 194 13.92 -4.22 -23.09
N CYS A 195 15.00 -4.54 -22.41
CA CYS A 195 14.95 -5.33 -21.18
C CYS A 195 14.31 -4.56 -20.00
N GLU A 196 14.57 -3.25 -19.88
CA GLU A 196 13.91 -2.41 -18.87
C GLU A 196 12.41 -2.32 -19.13
N GLN A 197 12.00 -2.08 -20.39
CA GLN A 197 10.57 -2.04 -20.75
C GLN A 197 9.89 -3.37 -20.42
N TYR A 198 10.52 -4.48 -20.74
CA TYR A 198 10.00 -5.81 -20.43
C TYR A 198 9.85 -6.04 -18.91
N LEU A 199 10.83 -5.62 -18.13
CA LEU A 199 10.75 -5.73 -16.65
C LEU A 199 9.62 -4.83 -16.09
N MET A 200 9.50 -3.61 -16.60
CA MET A 200 8.40 -2.71 -16.21
C MET A 200 7.03 -3.33 -16.52
N ASP A 201 6.86 -3.91 -17.71
CA ASP A 201 5.60 -4.50 -18.14
C ASP A 201 5.24 -5.73 -17.28
N ILE A 202 6.21 -6.61 -16.98
CA ILE A 202 5.97 -7.76 -16.08
C ILE A 202 5.57 -7.29 -14.69
N LEU A 203 6.25 -6.30 -14.14
CA LEU A 203 5.93 -5.77 -12.82
C LEU A 203 4.53 -5.18 -12.78
N GLU A 204 4.14 -4.43 -13.81
CA GLU A 204 2.78 -3.90 -13.93
C GLU A 204 1.73 -5.01 -14.06
N ASP A 205 1.97 -5.98 -14.92
CA ASP A 205 1.06 -7.12 -15.11
C ASP A 205 0.88 -7.90 -13.81
N THR A 206 1.99 -8.21 -13.12
CA THR A 206 1.95 -8.91 -11.84
C THR A 206 1.15 -8.13 -10.80
N ILE A 207 1.32 -6.82 -10.75
CA ILE A 207 0.54 -5.96 -9.85
C ILE A 207 -0.93 -5.97 -10.25
N ARG A 208 -1.26 -5.68 -11.51
CA ARG A 208 -2.65 -5.60 -11.98
C ARG A 208 -3.41 -6.90 -11.77
N GLN A 209 -2.81 -8.05 -12.04
CA GLN A 209 -3.43 -9.36 -11.80
C GLN A 209 -3.78 -9.54 -10.31
N ARG A 210 -2.92 -9.14 -9.40
CA ARG A 210 -3.18 -9.22 -7.95
C ARG A 210 -4.31 -8.29 -7.49
N TYR A 211 -4.47 -7.13 -8.14
CA TYR A 211 -5.53 -6.17 -7.81
C TYR A 211 -6.88 -6.46 -8.51
N GLN A 212 -6.86 -7.22 -9.61
CA GLN A 212 -8.07 -7.58 -10.38
C GLN A 212 -8.70 -8.92 -9.96
N MET A 213 -7.97 -9.79 -9.27
CA MET A 213 -8.44 -11.15 -8.92
C MET A 213 -9.56 -11.20 -7.87
N ASP A 214 -10.05 -10.07 -7.37
CA ASP A 214 -11.13 -10.05 -6.37
C ASP A 214 -12.49 -9.61 -6.91
N ALA A 215 -12.66 -9.58 -8.22
CA ALA A 215 -13.97 -9.37 -8.85
C ALA A 215 -14.73 -10.69 -9.15
N GLN A 216 -14.37 -11.78 -8.41
CA GLN A 216 -15.05 -13.08 -8.52
C GLN A 216 -15.59 -13.55 -7.18
#